data_3bc3f6a03f0e66d487552fc8f5566d37
#
_entry.id   3bc3f6a03f0e66d487552fc8f5566d37
#
_cell.length_a   1.000
_cell.length_b   1.000
_cell.length_c   1.000
_cell.angle_alpha   90.00
_cell.angle_beta   90.00
_cell.angle_gamma   90.00
#
_symmetry.space_group_name_H-M   'P 1'
#
loop_
_entity.id
_entity.type
_entity.pdbx_description
1 polymer ?
#
loop_
_entity_poly.entity_id
_entity_poly.type
_entity_poly.pdbx_seq_one_letter_code
_entity_poly.pdbx_strand_id
1 'polypeptide(L)'
;LRVVAVCLVVVESDGNFGGTSNGGVVDVRRDDMESVANGSGERLDYQQFAEADGMGSAQCNGGAGPAALRAADGSIWVATAKGVAVVQPDQLPRYQLAPPPVVIEGLRVDDASTSATGSLVLPPGTRKLELDYVSLSYRTPEQIRYRYRLEGFDNGWVERSTRRNAQYTNLPPGQYRFQVS
;
A
#
# COMPACT_ATOMS: atom_id res chain seq x y z
N LEU A 1 -7.61 10.66 -6.54
CA LEU A 1 -7.88 11.27 -5.22
C LEU A 1 -8.83 10.34 -4.45
N ARG A 2 -8.32 9.60 -3.45
CA ARG A 2 -9.21 8.89 -2.50
C ARG A 2 -9.48 9.85 -1.35
N VAL A 3 -10.69 10.34 -1.25
CA VAL A 3 -11.15 11.08 -0.08
C VAL A 3 -11.53 10.05 0.97
N VAL A 4 -10.75 9.96 2.04
CA VAL A 4 -11.14 9.22 3.24
C VAL A 4 -11.95 10.19 4.09
N ALA A 5 -13.25 9.95 4.20
CA ALA A 5 -14.06 10.71 5.15
C ALA A 5 -13.71 10.21 6.56
N VAL A 6 -12.96 11.00 7.29
CA VAL A 6 -12.64 10.73 8.70
C VAL A 6 -13.79 11.26 9.56
N CYS A 7 -14.43 10.36 10.30
CA CYS A 7 -15.59 10.71 11.13
C CYS A 7 -15.20 11.24 12.51
N LEU A 8 -14.03 10.88 13.01
CA LEU A 8 -13.50 11.34 14.29
C LEU A 8 -11.97 11.20 14.29
N VAL A 9 -11.30 12.15 14.92
CA VAL A 9 -9.85 12.12 15.14
C VAL A 9 -9.58 12.07 16.65
N VAL A 10 -8.77 11.11 17.07
CA VAL A 10 -8.25 10.98 18.45
C VAL A 10 -6.74 11.18 18.38
N VAL A 11 -6.21 12.03 19.23
CA VAL A 11 -4.75 12.21 19.36
C VAL A 11 -4.21 11.16 20.31
N GLU A 12 -3.23 10.38 19.86
CA GLU A 12 -2.56 9.36 20.67
C GLU A 12 -1.46 9.95 21.57
N SER A 13 -0.97 9.15 22.53
CA SER A 13 0.05 9.61 23.51
C SER A 13 1.40 9.90 22.87
N ASP A 14 1.72 9.25 21.76
CA ASP A 14 2.95 9.46 20.97
C ASP A 14 2.80 10.61 19.95
N GLY A 15 1.64 11.25 19.93
CA GLY A 15 1.33 12.36 19.03
C GLY A 15 0.76 11.98 17.68
N ASN A 16 0.56 10.70 17.40
CA ASN A 16 -0.13 10.24 16.21
C ASN A 16 -1.63 10.58 16.25
N PHE A 17 -2.25 10.54 15.10
CA PHE A 17 -3.69 10.81 14.95
C PHE A 17 -4.42 9.53 14.54
N GLY A 18 -5.22 9.00 15.44
CA GLY A 18 -6.19 7.95 15.14
C GLY A 18 -7.47 8.54 14.56
N GLY A 19 -7.94 8.00 13.44
CA GLY A 19 -9.20 8.40 12.81
C GLY A 19 -10.11 7.22 12.55
N THR A 20 -11.41 7.46 12.45
CA THR A 20 -12.40 6.46 12.07
C THR A 20 -13.01 6.77 10.72
N SER A 21 -13.26 5.75 9.91
CA SER A 21 -13.85 5.87 8.58
C SER A 21 -14.79 4.70 8.30
N ASN A 22 -15.48 4.74 7.16
CA ASN A 22 -16.26 3.59 6.69
C ASN A 22 -15.39 2.39 6.26
N GLY A 23 -14.08 2.58 6.19
CA GLY A 23 -13.10 1.54 5.84
C GLY A 23 -12.30 1.04 7.04
N GLY A 24 -12.61 1.48 8.26
CA GLY A 24 -11.93 1.06 9.48
C GLY A 24 -11.32 2.21 10.27
N VAL A 25 -10.41 1.84 11.16
CA VAL A 25 -9.60 2.78 11.95
C VAL A 25 -8.35 3.13 11.16
N VAL A 26 -7.99 4.38 11.17
CA VAL A 26 -6.82 4.92 10.45
C VAL A 26 -5.87 5.53 11.47
N ASP A 27 -4.61 5.14 11.41
CA ASP A 27 -3.51 5.76 12.17
C ASP A 27 -2.61 6.57 11.22
N VAL A 28 -2.32 7.80 11.59
CA VAL A 28 -1.52 8.74 10.82
C VAL A 28 -0.45 9.34 11.70
N ARG A 29 0.79 9.31 11.26
CA ARG A 29 1.87 9.98 12.00
C ARG A 29 1.71 11.50 11.92
N ARG A 30 2.02 12.15 13.03
CA ARG A 30 1.98 13.62 13.12
C ARG A 30 2.84 14.27 12.05
N ASP A 31 4.08 13.79 11.88
CA ASP A 31 5.05 14.37 10.94
C ASP A 31 4.54 14.30 9.49
N ASP A 32 3.88 13.18 9.13
CA ASP A 32 3.30 13.01 7.80
C ASP A 32 2.13 13.98 7.58
N MET A 33 1.27 14.16 8.60
CA MET A 33 0.16 15.09 8.54
C MET A 33 0.64 16.54 8.43
N GLU A 34 1.65 16.93 9.23
CA GLU A 34 2.25 18.26 9.19
C GLU A 34 2.95 18.53 7.86
N SER A 35 3.64 17.54 7.29
CA SER A 35 4.32 17.69 6.00
C SER A 35 3.33 17.97 4.86
N VAL A 36 2.20 17.27 4.85
CA VAL A 36 1.13 17.52 3.86
C VAL A 36 0.44 18.86 4.11
N ALA A 37 0.16 19.20 5.37
CA ALA A 37 -0.46 20.47 5.73
C ALA A 37 0.40 21.68 5.34
N ASN A 38 1.72 21.56 5.46
CA ASN A 38 2.68 22.60 5.11
C ASN A 38 3.06 22.60 3.61
N GLY A 39 2.52 21.67 2.82
CA GLY A 39 2.79 21.55 1.39
C GLY A 39 4.17 20.99 1.04
N SER A 40 4.91 20.45 2.02
CA SER A 40 6.20 19.80 1.80
C SER A 40 6.06 18.32 1.41
N GLY A 41 4.91 17.69 1.71
CA GLY A 41 4.55 16.35 1.33
C GLY A 41 3.41 16.33 0.30
N GLU A 42 3.56 15.50 -0.74
CA GLU A 42 2.52 15.35 -1.77
C GLU A 42 1.38 14.42 -1.33
N ARG A 43 1.61 13.63 -0.28
CA ARG A 43 0.72 12.53 0.09
C ARG A 43 0.78 12.23 1.59
N LEU A 44 -0.36 11.86 2.13
CA LEU A 44 -0.50 11.37 3.49
C LEU A 44 -0.28 9.86 3.52
N ASP A 45 0.74 9.40 4.22
CA ASP A 45 0.91 8.01 4.56
C ASP A 45 0.11 7.69 5.83
N TYR A 46 -0.70 6.63 5.76
CA TYR A 46 -1.54 6.20 6.87
C TYR A 46 -1.63 4.68 6.93
N GLN A 47 -1.80 4.17 8.13
CA GLN A 47 -2.11 2.77 8.36
C GLN A 47 -3.62 2.62 8.57
N GLN A 48 -4.22 1.58 8.00
CA GLN A 48 -5.65 1.31 8.11
C GLN A 48 -5.85 -0.08 8.69
N PHE A 49 -6.71 -0.16 9.70
CA PHE A 49 -7.11 -1.39 10.36
C PHE A 49 -8.57 -1.70 10.03
N ALA A 50 -8.85 -2.94 9.66
CA ALA A 50 -10.15 -3.41 9.23
C ALA A 50 -10.42 -4.85 9.71
N GLU A 51 -11.35 -5.55 9.08
CA GLU A 51 -11.69 -6.93 9.44
C GLU A 51 -10.50 -7.89 9.34
N ALA A 52 -9.59 -7.68 8.38
CA ALA A 52 -8.36 -8.47 8.22
C ALA A 52 -7.41 -8.35 9.43
N ASP A 53 -7.55 -7.29 10.23
CA ASP A 53 -6.76 -7.03 11.43
C ASP A 53 -7.51 -7.44 12.72
N GLY A 54 -8.65 -8.13 12.57
CA GLY A 54 -9.43 -8.65 13.68
C GLY A 54 -10.61 -7.77 14.13
N MET A 55 -10.90 -6.69 13.41
CA MET A 55 -12.10 -5.91 13.69
C MET A 55 -13.36 -6.70 13.29
N GLY A 56 -14.43 -6.62 14.09
CA GLY A 56 -15.72 -7.23 13.76
C GLY A 56 -16.40 -6.58 12.55
N SER A 57 -16.12 -5.32 12.28
CA SER A 57 -16.54 -4.55 11.10
C SER A 57 -15.62 -3.38 10.89
N ALA A 58 -15.28 -3.11 9.64
CA ALA A 58 -14.56 -1.89 9.23
C ALA A 58 -15.47 -0.65 9.24
N GLN A 59 -16.78 -0.83 9.16
CA GLN A 59 -17.71 0.28 9.18
C GLN A 59 -17.78 0.89 10.58
N CYS A 60 -17.10 2.01 10.77
CA CYS A 60 -17.14 2.79 12.00
C CYS A 60 -18.28 3.81 11.94
N ASN A 61 -19.11 3.83 12.97
CA ASN A 61 -20.29 4.71 13.03
C ASN A 61 -19.90 6.10 13.53
N GLY A 62 -19.90 7.09 12.63
CA GLY A 62 -19.64 8.49 12.96
C GLY A 62 -20.88 9.37 13.14
N GLY A 63 -22.09 8.82 12.99
CA GLY A 63 -23.33 9.60 12.89
C GLY A 63 -23.96 10.04 14.22
N ALA A 64 -23.56 9.45 15.35
CA ALA A 64 -23.98 9.85 16.69
C ALA A 64 -22.76 9.81 17.60
N GLY A 65 -22.38 10.95 18.13
CA GLY A 65 -21.16 11.07 18.94
C GLY A 65 -21.29 10.52 20.35
N PRO A 66 -20.16 10.18 21.01
CA PRO A 66 -18.84 10.05 20.43
C PRO A 66 -18.66 8.69 19.74
N ALA A 67 -18.15 8.70 18.49
CA ALA A 67 -17.91 7.47 17.71
C ALA A 67 -16.66 6.70 18.18
N ALA A 68 -15.77 7.37 18.90
CA ALA A 68 -14.64 6.76 19.57
C ALA A 68 -14.30 7.53 20.85
N LEU A 69 -13.63 6.86 21.77
CA LEU A 69 -13.12 7.46 22.99
C LEU A 69 -11.76 6.83 23.34
N ARG A 70 -10.92 7.61 24.01
CA ARG A 70 -9.71 7.11 24.62
C ARG A 70 -9.98 6.86 26.12
N ALA A 71 -9.72 5.63 26.56
CA ALA A 71 -9.84 5.26 27.94
C ALA A 71 -8.60 5.67 28.76
N ALA A 72 -8.70 5.64 30.07
CA ALA A 72 -7.63 6.04 30.98
C ALA A 72 -6.37 5.13 30.88
N ASP A 73 -6.53 3.88 30.45
CA ASP A 73 -5.46 2.92 30.19
C ASP A 73 -4.77 3.14 28.83
N GLY A 74 -5.18 4.16 28.08
CA GLY A 74 -4.67 4.47 26.76
C GLY A 74 -5.34 3.74 25.60
N SER A 75 -6.22 2.76 25.89
CA SER A 75 -6.95 2.05 24.82
C SER A 75 -7.94 2.98 24.10
N ILE A 76 -8.11 2.75 22.82
CA ILE A 76 -9.06 3.48 21.97
C ILE A 76 -10.25 2.57 21.66
N TRP A 77 -11.42 3.01 22.06
CA TRP A 77 -12.68 2.31 21.86
C TRP A 77 -13.43 2.94 20.70
N VAL A 78 -13.76 2.15 19.71
CA VAL A 78 -14.39 2.63 18.47
C VAL A 78 -15.73 1.92 18.27
N ALA A 79 -16.78 2.70 18.08
CA ALA A 79 -18.11 2.16 17.72
C ALA A 79 -18.11 1.72 16.26
N THR A 80 -18.49 0.46 16.02
CA THR A 80 -18.61 -0.12 14.69
C THR A 80 -20.03 -0.63 14.44
N ALA A 81 -20.36 -0.95 13.19
CA ALA A 81 -21.66 -1.51 12.85
C ALA A 81 -21.95 -2.87 13.51
N LYS A 82 -20.94 -3.59 13.97
CA LYS A 82 -21.06 -4.91 14.63
C LYS A 82 -20.59 -4.94 16.07
N GLY A 83 -20.59 -3.79 16.75
CA GLY A 83 -20.19 -3.68 18.15
C GLY A 83 -19.05 -2.70 18.36
N VAL A 84 -18.21 -2.97 19.33
CA VAL A 84 -17.08 -2.08 19.70
C VAL A 84 -15.78 -2.75 19.34
N ALA A 85 -14.94 -2.05 18.61
CA ALA A 85 -13.54 -2.40 18.43
C ALA A 85 -12.69 -1.71 19.51
N VAL A 86 -11.76 -2.44 20.11
CA VAL A 86 -10.81 -1.90 21.08
C VAL A 86 -9.42 -1.99 20.50
N VAL A 87 -8.78 -0.85 20.35
CA VAL A 87 -7.40 -0.73 19.87
C VAL A 87 -6.51 -0.40 21.05
N GLN A 88 -5.43 -1.14 21.20
CA GLN A 88 -4.37 -0.84 22.16
C GLN A 88 -3.15 -0.33 21.39
N PRO A 89 -2.91 1.00 21.35
CA PRO A 89 -1.84 1.58 20.53
C PRO A 89 -0.46 1.01 20.83
N ASP A 90 -0.18 0.73 22.11
CA ASP A 90 1.10 0.16 22.55
C ASP A 90 1.34 -1.28 22.06
N GLN A 91 0.26 -2.00 21.75
CA GLN A 91 0.31 -3.38 21.24
C GLN A 91 0.15 -3.45 19.72
N LEU A 92 -0.25 -2.35 19.09
CA LEU A 92 -0.17 -2.28 17.65
C LEU A 92 1.30 -2.46 17.30
N PRO A 93 1.64 -3.54 16.57
CA PRO A 93 2.98 -3.59 16.04
C PRO A 93 3.13 -2.31 15.23
N ARG A 94 4.09 -1.47 15.59
CA ARG A 94 4.51 -0.36 14.75
C ARG A 94 5.06 -0.99 13.49
N TYR A 95 4.14 -1.23 12.56
CA TYR A 95 4.44 -1.83 11.27
C TYR A 95 5.16 -0.79 10.41
N GLN A 96 6.39 -0.50 10.75
CA GLN A 96 7.37 -0.26 9.70
C GLN A 96 7.58 -1.63 9.03
N LEU A 97 6.57 -2.08 8.32
CA LEU A 97 6.73 -3.20 7.43
C LEU A 97 7.69 -2.72 6.35
N ALA A 98 8.91 -3.25 6.41
CA ALA A 98 9.75 -3.21 5.23
C ALA A 98 8.86 -3.62 4.04
N PRO A 99 8.91 -2.90 2.92
CA PRO A 99 8.10 -3.25 1.76
C PRO A 99 8.23 -4.74 1.51
N PRO A 100 7.12 -5.47 1.34
CA PRO A 100 7.19 -6.90 1.14
C PRO A 100 8.04 -7.20 -0.11
N PRO A 101 8.84 -8.27 -0.08
CA PRO A 101 9.66 -8.61 -1.23
C PRO A 101 8.80 -8.85 -2.46
N VAL A 102 9.23 -8.30 -3.58
CA VAL A 102 8.59 -8.49 -4.88
C VAL A 102 9.38 -9.53 -5.66
N VAL A 103 8.67 -10.50 -6.22
CA VAL A 103 9.26 -11.53 -7.09
C VAL A 103 8.66 -11.42 -8.49
N ILE A 104 9.47 -11.75 -9.50
CA ILE A 104 9.01 -11.89 -10.88
C ILE A 104 8.52 -13.33 -11.03
N GLU A 105 7.22 -13.50 -11.27
CA GLU A 105 6.58 -14.81 -11.40
C GLU A 105 6.63 -15.35 -12.83
N GLY A 106 6.56 -14.45 -13.79
CA GLY A 106 6.45 -14.83 -15.19
C GLY A 106 7.17 -13.87 -16.11
N LEU A 107 7.67 -14.43 -17.19
CA LEU A 107 8.26 -13.69 -18.29
C LEU A 107 7.74 -14.28 -19.60
N ARG A 108 7.21 -13.43 -20.47
CA ARG A 108 6.75 -13.81 -21.80
C ARG A 108 7.46 -12.97 -22.87
N VAL A 109 7.94 -13.65 -23.88
CA VAL A 109 8.59 -13.06 -25.05
C VAL A 109 7.77 -13.46 -26.28
N ASP A 110 7.17 -12.49 -26.97
CA ASP A 110 6.25 -12.72 -28.11
C ASP A 110 5.20 -13.80 -27.81
N ASP A 111 4.55 -13.71 -26.62
CA ASP A 111 3.56 -14.63 -26.08
C ASP A 111 4.08 -16.02 -25.66
N ALA A 112 5.35 -16.33 -25.86
CA ALA A 112 5.97 -17.54 -25.35
C ALA A 112 6.48 -17.35 -23.92
N SER A 113 6.05 -18.23 -22.99
CA SER A 113 6.53 -18.21 -21.62
C SER A 113 7.99 -18.67 -21.57
N THR A 114 8.80 -17.93 -20.81
CA THR A 114 10.20 -18.27 -20.56
C THR A 114 10.55 -18.10 -19.08
N SER A 115 11.65 -18.71 -18.67
CA SER A 115 12.08 -18.59 -17.27
C SER A 115 12.73 -17.23 -17.00
N ALA A 116 12.31 -16.61 -15.91
CA ALA A 116 12.80 -15.29 -15.48
C ALA A 116 14.06 -15.36 -14.60
N THR A 117 14.87 -16.42 -14.70
CA THR A 117 16.01 -16.58 -13.80
C THR A 117 17.28 -15.97 -14.41
N GLY A 118 17.76 -14.89 -13.82
CA GLY A 118 19.05 -14.28 -14.16
C GLY A 118 19.03 -13.40 -15.41
N SER A 119 20.02 -13.54 -16.26
CA SER A 119 20.17 -12.76 -17.50
C SER A 119 19.52 -13.49 -18.67
N LEU A 120 18.72 -12.77 -19.44
CA LEU A 120 18.03 -13.29 -20.62
C LEU A 120 18.55 -12.58 -21.88
N VAL A 121 18.84 -13.36 -22.92
CA VAL A 121 19.14 -12.83 -24.24
C VAL A 121 17.87 -12.98 -25.11
N LEU A 122 17.33 -11.84 -25.54
CA LEU A 122 16.15 -11.82 -26.41
C LEU A 122 16.60 -12.05 -27.86
N PRO A 123 15.85 -12.86 -28.63
CA PRO A 123 16.11 -13.05 -30.05
C PRO A 123 15.97 -11.73 -30.83
N PRO A 124 16.72 -11.55 -31.92
CA PRO A 124 16.49 -10.43 -32.84
C PRO A 124 15.05 -10.45 -33.38
N GLY A 125 14.40 -9.28 -33.39
CA GLY A 125 13.03 -9.15 -33.88
C GLY A 125 11.96 -9.39 -32.83
N THR A 126 12.32 -9.57 -31.55
CA THR A 126 11.36 -9.60 -30.44
C THR A 126 10.53 -8.32 -30.43
N ARG A 127 9.21 -8.49 -30.46
CA ARG A 127 8.25 -7.38 -30.50
C ARG A 127 7.66 -7.03 -29.16
N LYS A 128 7.51 -8.03 -28.29
CA LYS A 128 6.78 -7.89 -27.04
C LYS A 128 7.51 -8.59 -25.91
N LEU A 129 7.68 -7.89 -24.80
CA LEU A 129 8.20 -8.42 -23.56
C LEU A 129 7.19 -8.12 -22.46
N GLU A 130 6.72 -9.15 -21.76
CA GLU A 130 5.84 -9.03 -20.60
C GLU A 130 6.50 -9.64 -19.37
N LEU A 131 6.41 -8.91 -18.26
CA LEU A 131 6.90 -9.35 -16.96
C LEU A 131 5.73 -9.32 -15.98
N ASP A 132 5.42 -10.47 -15.39
CA ASP A 132 4.44 -10.59 -14.32
C ASP A 132 5.20 -10.63 -12.99
N TYR A 133 4.75 -9.86 -12.02
CA TYR A 133 5.39 -9.76 -10.71
C TYR A 133 4.35 -9.71 -9.60
N VAL A 134 4.73 -10.21 -8.42
CA VAL A 134 3.88 -10.25 -7.24
C VAL A 134 4.67 -9.88 -5.99
N SER A 135 4.01 -9.24 -5.08
CA SER A 135 4.52 -9.02 -3.73
C SER A 135 4.14 -10.20 -2.84
N LEU A 136 5.12 -10.71 -2.10
CA LEU A 136 4.91 -11.80 -1.15
C LEU A 136 4.33 -11.25 0.16
N SER A 137 3.10 -10.74 0.09
CA SER A 137 2.36 -10.29 1.25
C SER A 137 0.98 -10.93 1.31
N TYR A 138 0.66 -11.50 2.46
CA TYR A 138 -0.68 -12.03 2.75
C TYR A 138 -1.60 -10.97 3.39
N ARG A 139 -1.05 -9.80 3.74
CA ARG A 139 -1.80 -8.69 4.33
C ARG A 139 -2.17 -7.68 3.26
N THR A 140 -3.43 -7.30 3.21
CA THR A 140 -3.99 -6.21 2.40
C THR A 140 -3.39 -6.09 0.98
N PRO A 141 -3.50 -7.13 0.14
CA PRO A 141 -2.93 -7.13 -1.21
C PRO A 141 -3.48 -5.98 -2.06
N GLU A 142 -4.64 -5.42 -1.69
CA GLU A 142 -5.28 -4.30 -2.37
C GLU A 142 -4.60 -2.95 -2.08
N GLN A 143 -3.80 -2.87 -1.03
CA GLN A 143 -3.07 -1.64 -0.67
C GLN A 143 -1.65 -1.62 -1.24
N ILE A 144 -1.17 -2.73 -1.77
CA ILE A 144 0.15 -2.82 -2.35
C ILE A 144 0.17 -2.01 -3.64
N ARG A 145 1.17 -1.14 -3.74
CA ARG A 145 1.43 -0.33 -4.92
C ARG A 145 2.78 -0.71 -5.46
N TYR A 146 2.82 -0.87 -6.75
CA TYR A 146 4.02 -1.22 -7.47
C TYR A 146 4.54 -0.03 -8.25
N ARG A 147 5.83 0.08 -8.30
CA ARG A 147 6.53 0.89 -9.30
C ARG A 147 7.60 0.03 -9.96
N TYR A 148 7.77 0.24 -11.24
CA TYR A 148 8.79 -0.47 -12.00
C TYR A 148 9.50 0.47 -12.97
N ARG A 149 10.66 0.06 -13.42
CA ARG A 149 11.38 0.67 -14.54
C ARG A 149 12.21 -0.35 -15.28
N LEU A 150 12.34 -0.13 -16.57
CA LEU A 150 13.34 -0.81 -17.42
C LEU A 150 14.48 0.18 -17.64
N GLU A 151 15.54 0.02 -16.87
CA GLU A 151 16.76 0.83 -17.00
C GLU A 151 17.35 0.64 -18.39
N GLY A 152 17.69 1.72 -19.06
CA GLY A 152 18.09 1.75 -20.47
C GLY A 152 16.95 2.04 -21.46
N PHE A 153 15.68 2.07 -20.98
CA PHE A 153 14.51 2.39 -21.80
C PHE A 153 13.61 3.45 -21.16
N ASP A 154 13.24 3.27 -19.90
CA ASP A 154 12.35 4.19 -19.19
C ASP A 154 13.12 5.41 -18.68
N ASN A 155 12.53 6.60 -18.82
CA ASN A 155 13.11 7.83 -18.28
C ASN A 155 12.99 7.96 -16.75
N GLY A 156 12.25 7.08 -16.10
CA GLY A 156 12.01 7.10 -14.66
C GLY A 156 11.17 5.92 -14.18
N TRP A 157 10.74 5.98 -12.94
CA TRP A 157 9.84 4.98 -12.37
C TRP A 157 8.42 5.15 -12.91
N VAL A 158 7.84 4.04 -13.34
CA VAL A 158 6.44 3.95 -13.77
C VAL A 158 5.62 3.44 -12.59
N GLU A 159 4.74 4.28 -12.05
CA GLU A 159 3.86 3.89 -10.96
C GLU A 159 2.65 3.11 -11.46
N ARG A 160 2.36 2.00 -10.79
CA ARG A 160 1.16 1.20 -11.04
C ARG A 160 0.46 0.89 -9.72
N SER A 161 -0.82 1.17 -9.66
CA SER A 161 -1.62 0.97 -8.44
C SER A 161 -1.69 -0.51 -8.05
N THR A 162 -2.41 -1.32 -8.81
CA THR A 162 -2.67 -2.73 -8.48
C THR A 162 -2.30 -3.71 -9.60
N ARG A 163 -1.85 -3.19 -10.75
CA ARG A 163 -1.45 -4.04 -11.86
C ARG A 163 -0.11 -4.70 -11.55
N ARG A 164 -0.06 -6.01 -11.77
CA ARG A 164 1.09 -6.87 -11.47
C ARG A 164 1.86 -7.26 -12.73
N ASN A 165 1.75 -6.46 -13.78
CA ASN A 165 2.46 -6.71 -15.03
C ASN A 165 3.06 -5.43 -15.62
N ALA A 166 4.21 -5.58 -16.24
CA ALA A 166 4.86 -4.59 -17.09
C ALA A 166 4.94 -5.14 -18.51
N GLN A 167 4.65 -4.30 -19.47
CA GLN A 167 4.67 -4.66 -20.88
C GLN A 167 5.50 -3.64 -21.65
N TYR A 168 6.43 -4.14 -22.46
CA TYR A 168 7.26 -3.38 -23.37
C TYR A 168 7.12 -3.90 -24.77
N THR A 169 7.10 -2.99 -25.72
CA THR A 169 7.00 -3.33 -27.15
C THR A 169 8.09 -2.65 -27.93
N ASN A 170 8.62 -3.34 -28.95
CA ASN A 170 9.62 -2.79 -29.88
C ASN A 170 10.85 -2.21 -29.19
N LEU A 171 11.40 -2.94 -28.21
CA LEU A 171 12.63 -2.54 -27.55
C LEU A 171 13.79 -2.50 -28.56
N PRO A 172 14.53 -1.39 -28.67
CA PRO A 172 15.72 -1.33 -29.50
C PRO A 172 16.79 -2.35 -29.03
N PRO A 173 17.73 -2.76 -29.88
CA PRO A 173 18.87 -3.54 -29.43
C PRO A 173 19.64 -2.79 -28.34
N GLY A 174 19.90 -3.47 -27.22
CA GLY A 174 20.56 -2.84 -26.05
C GLY A 174 20.63 -3.76 -24.86
N GLN A 175 21.18 -3.24 -23.77
CA GLN A 175 21.21 -3.88 -22.47
C GLN A 175 20.20 -3.19 -21.54
N TYR A 176 19.39 -3.97 -20.88
CA TYR A 176 18.32 -3.48 -20.05
C TYR A 176 18.35 -4.16 -18.67
N ARG A 177 17.92 -3.45 -17.66
CA ARG A 177 17.70 -4.01 -16.32
C ARG A 177 16.29 -3.68 -15.85
N PHE A 178 15.48 -4.72 -15.66
CA PHE A 178 14.16 -4.53 -15.07
C PHE A 178 14.25 -4.45 -13.56
N GLN A 179 13.60 -3.46 -12.99
CA GLN A 179 13.50 -3.24 -11.55
C GLN A 179 12.04 -3.04 -11.17
N VAL A 180 11.61 -3.66 -10.08
CA VAL A 180 10.27 -3.51 -9.51
C VAL A 180 10.37 -3.42 -7.99
N SER A 181 9.51 -2.57 -7.41
CA SER A 181 9.49 -2.28 -5.98
C SER A 181 8.06 -2.07 -5.51
#